data_1bc0d5f24c833fe5ecf87d5a3e5b2acc
#
_entry.id   1bc0d5f24c833fe5ecf87d5a3e5b2acc
#
_cell.length_a   1.000
_cell.length_b   1.000
_cell.length_c   1.000
_cell.angle_alpha   90.00
_cell.angle_beta   90.00
_cell.angle_gamma   90.00
#
_symmetry.space_group_name_H-M   'P 1'
#
loop_
_entity.id
_entity.type
_entity.pdbx_description
1 polymer ?
#
loop_
_entity_poly.entity_id
_entity_poly.type
_entity_poly.pdbx_seq_one_letter_code
_entity_poly.pdbx_strand_id
1 'polypeptide(L)'
;MKIVADNTVPFLKGIAEPIAEVKYLTSKEFTPENVQDADILIVRSIDKCTRELLEGSRVKLITSATIGFDHIDTRYCDKAGITWKNSPGCNAVSVAQYVLSGLVTIALRKGEPLQGKTIGIVGVGHVGKEVEKLCSAYGMNVLRNDPPRAEKEGKDGFVSLETITEQADIVTFHTPLTKEGRFATRHLAGVDFFRKLQRKPWFVNASRGTVHDTDALLHARKEGKISELILDCWENEPDINRELLELATIATPHIAGFSADGKANGTRMCLKNIEKFFQVKIEKISEVIPPAPETPVIDLNRFDRNRIEQAILTSFNPLAIDRALRENPDRFEWFRTNYHHPREYGAYTIVHATPEETGQLRRLGFGIQQ
;
A
#
# COMPACT_ATOMS: atom_id res chain seq x y z
N MET A 1 1.31 32.89 -6.62
CA MET A 1 1.54 31.67 -5.85
C MET A 1 2.61 30.87 -6.58
N LYS A 2 3.60 30.40 -5.84
CA LYS A 2 4.72 29.62 -6.40
C LYS A 2 4.75 28.23 -5.76
N ILE A 3 4.73 27.20 -6.60
CA ILE A 3 4.79 25.81 -6.22
C ILE A 3 6.17 25.26 -6.61
N VAL A 4 6.85 24.58 -5.69
CA VAL A 4 7.98 23.72 -5.98
C VAL A 4 7.55 22.28 -5.81
N ALA A 5 7.71 21.48 -6.84
CA ALA A 5 7.22 20.10 -6.86
C ALA A 5 8.35 19.13 -7.25
N ASP A 6 8.37 17.95 -6.62
CA ASP A 6 9.20 16.84 -7.09
C ASP A 6 8.75 16.45 -8.51
N ASN A 7 9.69 16.38 -9.43
CA ASN A 7 9.42 16.12 -10.85
C ASN A 7 8.92 14.70 -11.12
N THR A 8 8.99 13.82 -10.13
CA THR A 8 8.52 12.43 -10.20
C THR A 8 7.12 12.25 -9.60
N VAL A 9 6.46 13.36 -9.14
CA VAL A 9 5.03 13.32 -8.76
C VAL A 9 4.20 13.07 -10.01
N PRO A 10 3.53 11.92 -10.13
CA PRO A 10 2.92 11.52 -11.39
C PRO A 10 1.72 12.38 -11.75
N PHE A 11 1.51 12.61 -13.04
CA PHE A 11 0.32 13.29 -13.59
C PHE A 11 0.08 14.71 -13.06
N LEU A 12 1.13 15.40 -12.55
CA LEU A 12 1.00 16.75 -11.99
C LEU A 12 1.15 17.84 -13.05
N LYS A 13 2.02 17.63 -14.06
CA LYS A 13 2.33 18.64 -15.10
C LYS A 13 1.09 19.05 -15.88
N GLY A 14 0.89 20.35 -16.04
CA GLY A 14 -0.24 20.94 -16.75
C GLY A 14 -1.50 21.14 -15.89
N ILE A 15 -1.51 20.64 -14.64
CA ILE A 15 -2.69 20.67 -13.77
C ILE A 15 -2.69 21.88 -12.84
N ALA A 16 -1.55 22.21 -12.22
CA ALA A 16 -1.44 23.32 -11.27
C ALA A 16 -0.96 24.62 -11.92
N GLU A 17 -0.38 24.58 -13.10
CA GLU A 17 0.15 25.76 -13.83
C GLU A 17 -0.90 26.83 -14.13
N PRO A 18 -2.20 26.54 -14.35
CA PRO A 18 -3.19 27.58 -14.53
C PRO A 18 -3.39 28.48 -13.31
N ILE A 19 -3.02 28.03 -12.11
CA ILE A 19 -3.23 28.78 -10.86
C ILE A 19 -1.94 29.25 -10.19
N ALA A 20 -0.78 28.74 -10.62
CA ALA A 20 0.50 29.01 -9.98
C ALA A 20 1.69 28.90 -10.96
N GLU A 21 2.77 29.59 -10.64
CA GLU A 21 4.08 29.27 -11.21
C GLU A 21 4.56 27.95 -10.57
N VAL A 22 4.83 26.93 -11.40
CA VAL A 22 5.26 25.60 -10.93
C VAL A 22 6.69 25.32 -11.37
N LYS A 23 7.59 25.14 -10.40
CA LYS A 23 8.99 24.72 -10.63
C LYS A 23 9.12 23.25 -10.27
N TYR A 24 9.58 22.43 -11.21
CA TYR A 24 9.83 21.00 -10.99
C TYR A 24 11.30 20.76 -10.68
N LEU A 25 11.57 20.02 -9.60
CA LEU A 25 12.91 19.71 -9.13
C LEU A 25 13.09 18.19 -8.98
N THR A 26 14.30 17.72 -9.20
CA THR A 26 14.70 16.39 -8.70
C THR A 26 14.89 16.45 -7.18
N SER A 27 14.83 15.32 -6.48
CA SER A 27 15.04 15.29 -5.03
C SER A 27 16.38 15.91 -4.58
N LYS A 28 17.43 15.79 -5.40
CA LYS A 28 18.76 16.41 -5.13
C LYS A 28 18.75 17.93 -5.23
N GLU A 29 17.81 18.49 -5.97
CA GLU A 29 17.68 19.94 -6.16
C GLU A 29 16.78 20.61 -5.10
N PHE A 30 16.18 19.84 -4.17
CA PHE A 30 15.50 20.39 -3.02
C PHE A 30 16.53 20.95 -2.03
N THR A 31 17.01 22.17 -2.33
CA THR A 31 17.95 22.93 -1.50
C THR A 31 17.27 24.19 -0.96
N PRO A 32 17.78 24.80 0.14
CA PRO A 32 17.23 26.03 0.69
C PRO A 32 17.05 27.12 -0.37
N GLU A 33 18.03 27.33 -1.26
CA GLU A 33 18.00 28.35 -2.31
C GLU A 33 16.88 28.10 -3.32
N ASN A 34 16.61 26.84 -3.63
CA ASN A 34 15.61 26.46 -4.62
C ASN A 34 14.17 26.50 -4.09
N VAL A 35 13.99 26.42 -2.75
CA VAL A 35 12.65 26.42 -2.13
C VAL A 35 12.32 27.72 -1.37
N GLN A 36 13.30 28.63 -1.23
CA GLN A 36 13.21 29.82 -0.41
C GLN A 36 11.99 30.72 -0.70
N ASP A 37 11.65 30.87 -1.97
CA ASP A 37 10.57 31.74 -2.45
C ASP A 37 9.27 30.97 -2.80
N ALA A 38 9.22 29.67 -2.51
CA ALA A 38 8.04 28.87 -2.70
C ALA A 38 6.96 29.14 -1.65
N ASP A 39 5.70 29.19 -2.04
CA ASP A 39 4.55 29.18 -1.12
C ASP A 39 4.16 27.74 -0.75
N ILE A 40 4.38 26.78 -1.67
CA ILE A 40 3.94 25.39 -1.55
C ILE A 40 5.07 24.44 -1.98
N LEU A 41 5.25 23.36 -1.22
CA LEU A 41 6.03 22.19 -1.65
C LEU A 41 5.11 21.00 -1.90
N ILE A 42 5.24 20.37 -3.08
CA ILE A 42 4.63 19.08 -3.38
C ILE A 42 5.75 18.04 -3.44
N VAL A 43 5.76 17.12 -2.46
CA VAL A 43 6.89 16.24 -2.19
C VAL A 43 6.51 14.76 -2.24
N ARG A 44 7.53 13.91 -2.29
CA ARG A 44 7.44 12.45 -2.12
C ARG A 44 8.30 12.00 -0.94
N SER A 45 8.30 10.71 -0.64
CA SER A 45 9.02 10.13 0.52
C SER A 45 10.54 10.28 0.48
N ILE A 46 11.11 10.60 -0.69
CA ILE A 46 12.55 10.83 -0.87
C ILE A 46 12.97 12.29 -0.60
N ASP A 47 12.03 13.23 -0.58
CA ASP A 47 12.30 14.66 -0.42
C ASP A 47 12.26 15.02 1.06
N LYS A 48 13.41 15.20 1.67
CA LYS A 48 13.54 15.48 3.10
C LYS A 48 13.20 16.92 3.41
N CYS A 49 12.03 17.18 3.97
CA CYS A 49 11.61 18.50 4.44
C CYS A 49 12.08 18.70 5.89
N THR A 50 13.36 18.96 6.05
CA THR A 50 14.00 19.20 7.35
C THR A 50 13.98 20.70 7.73
N ARG A 51 14.37 21.01 8.96
CA ARG A 51 14.56 22.39 9.40
C ARG A 51 15.54 23.14 8.47
N GLU A 52 16.66 22.49 8.08
CA GLU A 52 17.69 23.11 7.25
C GLU A 52 17.14 23.51 5.89
N LEU A 53 16.22 22.71 5.31
CA LEU A 53 15.58 23.05 4.04
C LEU A 53 14.59 24.21 4.18
N LEU A 54 13.87 24.28 5.30
CA LEU A 54 12.69 25.13 5.45
C LEU A 54 12.96 26.46 6.16
N GLU A 55 14.07 26.57 6.91
CA GLU A 55 14.39 27.76 7.70
C GLU A 55 14.61 28.99 6.80
N GLY A 56 13.90 30.06 7.10
CA GLY A 56 13.94 31.30 6.30
C GLY A 56 13.16 31.26 4.98
N SER A 57 12.51 30.14 4.65
CA SER A 57 11.68 30.04 3.44
C SER A 57 10.31 30.71 3.62
N ARG A 58 9.64 30.98 2.49
CA ARG A 58 8.24 31.48 2.46
C ARG A 58 7.20 30.39 2.45
N VAL A 59 7.60 29.11 2.60
CA VAL A 59 6.72 27.96 2.52
C VAL A 59 5.62 28.02 3.57
N LYS A 60 4.37 27.91 3.13
CA LYS A 60 3.16 27.88 3.98
C LYS A 60 2.51 26.52 4.04
N LEU A 61 2.65 25.73 2.95
CA LEU A 61 2.05 24.40 2.83
C LEU A 61 3.07 23.42 2.25
N ILE A 62 3.23 22.29 2.95
CA ILE A 62 3.88 21.10 2.41
C ILE A 62 2.78 20.06 2.19
N THR A 63 2.68 19.49 0.99
CA THR A 63 1.77 18.39 0.71
C THR A 63 2.52 17.23 0.08
N SER A 64 2.40 16.04 0.70
CA SER A 64 3.09 14.84 0.26
C SER A 64 2.17 13.91 -0.51
N ALA A 65 2.60 13.51 -1.73
CA ALA A 65 1.89 12.53 -2.55
C ALA A 65 2.06 11.09 -2.04
N THR A 66 2.36 10.92 -0.74
CA THR A 66 2.58 9.62 -0.08
C THR A 66 1.81 9.53 1.24
N ILE A 67 1.58 8.29 1.71
CA ILE A 67 0.95 8.05 3.01
C ILE A 67 1.95 8.33 4.14
N GLY A 68 3.18 7.77 4.03
CA GLY A 68 4.25 8.01 5.00
C GLY A 68 4.68 9.48 4.98
N PHE A 69 5.01 10.02 6.13
CA PHE A 69 5.47 11.40 6.31
C PHE A 69 6.76 11.50 7.14
N ASP A 70 7.49 10.40 7.25
CA ASP A 70 8.76 10.31 8.01
C ASP A 70 9.86 11.24 7.46
N HIS A 71 9.69 11.71 6.21
CA HIS A 71 10.57 12.66 5.52
C HIS A 71 10.26 14.13 5.86
N ILE A 72 9.19 14.42 6.61
CA ILE A 72 8.78 15.77 7.03
C ILE A 72 9.09 15.96 8.50
N ASP A 73 9.89 16.99 8.84
CA ASP A 73 10.08 17.43 10.24
C ASP A 73 8.82 18.14 10.72
N THR A 74 7.86 17.36 11.16
CA THR A 74 6.56 17.86 11.62
C THR A 74 6.68 18.79 12.84
N ARG A 75 7.67 18.54 13.74
CA ARG A 75 7.90 19.37 14.92
C ARG A 75 8.40 20.76 14.54
N TYR A 76 9.29 20.82 13.55
CA TYR A 76 9.73 22.10 13.01
C TYR A 76 8.60 22.82 12.29
N CYS A 77 7.86 22.14 11.42
CA CYS A 77 6.72 22.71 10.71
C CYS A 77 5.71 23.35 11.67
N ASP A 78 5.33 22.64 12.73
CA ASP A 78 4.40 23.14 13.74
C ASP A 78 4.91 24.42 14.44
N LYS A 79 6.23 24.47 14.76
CA LYS A 79 6.86 25.67 15.37
C LYS A 79 6.98 26.84 14.41
N ALA A 80 7.22 26.56 13.13
CA ALA A 80 7.40 27.58 12.09
C ALA A 80 6.07 28.07 11.48
N GLY A 81 4.94 27.50 11.89
CA GLY A 81 3.62 27.81 11.31
C GLY A 81 3.43 27.28 9.90
N ILE A 82 4.22 26.28 9.49
CA ILE A 82 4.09 25.62 8.18
C ILE A 82 3.07 24.50 8.30
N THR A 83 1.99 24.60 7.54
CA THR A 83 1.01 23.50 7.45
C THR A 83 1.58 22.36 6.63
N TRP A 84 1.46 21.13 7.11
CA TRP A 84 1.81 19.95 6.34
C TRP A 84 0.62 18.97 6.22
N LYS A 85 0.51 18.32 5.10
CA LYS A 85 -0.51 17.32 4.78
C LYS A 85 0.12 16.18 4.01
N ASN A 86 -0.29 14.95 4.31
CA ASN A 86 0.02 13.75 3.53
C ASN A 86 -1.21 13.27 2.75
N SER A 87 -1.10 12.14 2.08
CA SER A 87 -2.17 11.54 1.28
C SER A 87 -2.64 10.19 1.87
N PRO A 88 -3.35 10.20 3.02
CA PRO A 88 -3.73 8.98 3.71
C PRO A 88 -4.71 8.15 2.87
N GLY A 89 -4.40 6.86 2.68
CA GLY A 89 -5.24 5.94 1.93
C GLY A 89 -5.14 6.03 0.40
N CYS A 90 -4.29 6.89 -0.16
CA CYS A 90 -4.18 7.07 -1.62
C CYS A 90 -3.90 5.75 -2.36
N ASN A 91 -3.16 4.83 -1.75
CA ASN A 91 -2.80 3.53 -2.33
C ASN A 91 -3.42 2.32 -1.59
N ALA A 92 -4.45 2.53 -0.79
CA ALA A 92 -5.05 1.46 0.01
C ALA A 92 -5.60 0.31 -0.84
N VAL A 93 -6.23 0.62 -1.97
CA VAL A 93 -6.76 -0.37 -2.93
C VAL A 93 -5.63 -1.17 -3.55
N SER A 94 -4.51 -0.53 -3.90
CA SER A 94 -3.31 -1.21 -4.43
C SER A 94 -2.80 -2.29 -3.47
N VAL A 95 -2.64 -1.95 -2.17
CA VAL A 95 -2.20 -2.92 -1.17
C VAL A 95 -3.20 -4.07 -1.00
N ALA A 96 -4.50 -3.78 -1.00
CA ALA A 96 -5.53 -4.80 -0.90
C ALA A 96 -5.54 -5.73 -2.13
N GLN A 97 -5.36 -5.18 -3.32
CA GLN A 97 -5.19 -5.95 -4.57
C GLN A 97 -3.94 -6.83 -4.52
N TYR A 98 -2.81 -6.30 -4.03
CA TYR A 98 -1.58 -7.07 -3.82
C TYR A 98 -1.82 -8.26 -2.88
N VAL A 99 -2.42 -8.03 -1.72
CA VAL A 99 -2.73 -9.08 -0.73
C VAL A 99 -3.60 -10.16 -1.37
N LEU A 100 -4.73 -9.78 -1.98
CA LEU A 100 -5.63 -10.76 -2.60
C LEU A 100 -4.94 -11.54 -3.74
N SER A 101 -4.17 -10.87 -4.59
CA SER A 101 -3.43 -11.53 -5.69
C SER A 101 -2.37 -12.51 -5.17
N GLY A 102 -1.67 -12.15 -4.09
CA GLY A 102 -0.72 -13.04 -3.42
C GLY A 102 -1.41 -14.28 -2.84
N LEU A 103 -2.55 -14.10 -2.15
CA LEU A 103 -3.34 -15.20 -1.60
C LEU A 103 -3.88 -16.11 -2.72
N VAL A 104 -4.44 -15.54 -3.77
CA VAL A 104 -4.94 -16.28 -4.96
C VAL A 104 -3.81 -17.08 -5.61
N THR A 105 -2.62 -16.49 -5.76
CA THR A 105 -1.45 -17.18 -6.32
C THR A 105 -1.10 -18.43 -5.53
N ILE A 106 -1.07 -18.35 -4.20
CA ILE A 106 -0.76 -19.49 -3.32
C ILE A 106 -1.89 -20.52 -3.39
N ALA A 107 -3.15 -20.07 -3.31
CA ALA A 107 -4.33 -20.93 -3.36
C ALA A 107 -4.35 -21.80 -4.63
N LEU A 108 -4.09 -21.19 -5.80
CA LEU A 108 -4.03 -21.91 -7.07
C LEU A 108 -2.88 -22.93 -7.11
N ARG A 109 -1.70 -22.59 -6.59
CA ARG A 109 -0.54 -23.49 -6.52
C ARG A 109 -0.80 -24.70 -5.62
N LYS A 110 -1.54 -24.50 -4.53
CA LYS A 110 -1.86 -25.56 -3.57
C LYS A 110 -3.12 -26.34 -3.91
N GLY A 111 -3.95 -25.84 -4.83
CA GLY A 111 -5.29 -26.38 -5.06
C GLY A 111 -6.22 -26.20 -3.87
N GLU A 112 -5.98 -25.19 -3.02
CA GLU A 112 -6.76 -24.90 -1.82
C GLU A 112 -7.67 -23.70 -2.06
N PRO A 113 -9.01 -23.80 -1.86
CA PRO A 113 -9.90 -22.64 -2.00
C PRO A 113 -9.67 -21.61 -0.90
N LEU A 114 -9.79 -20.32 -1.24
CA LEU A 114 -9.81 -19.24 -0.24
C LEU A 114 -11.20 -18.99 0.33
N GLN A 115 -12.25 -19.33 -0.40
CA GLN A 115 -13.62 -19.19 0.05
C GLN A 115 -13.82 -19.96 1.38
N GLY A 116 -14.40 -19.29 2.36
CA GLY A 116 -14.63 -19.84 3.68
C GLY A 116 -13.42 -19.83 4.63
N LYS A 117 -12.18 -19.59 4.14
CA LYS A 117 -11.03 -19.37 5.03
C LYS A 117 -11.22 -18.10 5.85
N THR A 118 -10.68 -18.10 7.05
CA THR A 118 -10.72 -16.97 7.97
C THR A 118 -9.44 -16.16 7.87
N ILE A 119 -9.56 -14.89 7.51
CA ILE A 119 -8.44 -13.94 7.49
C ILE A 119 -8.50 -13.00 8.69
N GLY A 120 -7.43 -12.96 9.48
CA GLY A 120 -7.21 -12.00 10.56
C GLY A 120 -6.49 -10.75 10.05
N ILE A 121 -7.14 -9.60 10.12
CA ILE A 121 -6.59 -8.32 9.70
C ILE A 121 -6.15 -7.55 10.94
N VAL A 122 -4.84 -7.35 11.09
CA VAL A 122 -4.23 -6.57 12.17
C VAL A 122 -3.94 -5.16 11.68
N GLY A 123 -4.69 -4.18 12.20
CA GLY A 123 -4.72 -2.81 11.70
C GLY A 123 -5.79 -2.62 10.63
N VAL A 124 -6.94 -2.00 10.99
CA VAL A 124 -8.11 -1.80 10.11
C VAL A 124 -8.28 -0.32 9.78
N GLY A 125 -7.17 0.34 9.42
CA GLY A 125 -7.13 1.71 8.89
C GLY A 125 -7.62 1.78 7.44
N HIS A 126 -7.08 2.69 6.64
CA HIS A 126 -7.44 2.80 5.21
C HIS A 126 -7.17 1.51 4.45
N VAL A 127 -5.98 0.94 4.61
CA VAL A 127 -5.57 -0.30 3.93
C VAL A 127 -6.37 -1.49 4.42
N GLY A 128 -6.43 -1.71 5.75
CA GLY A 128 -7.13 -2.87 6.30
C GLY A 128 -8.62 -2.91 5.94
N LYS A 129 -9.28 -1.76 5.77
CA LYS A 129 -10.68 -1.69 5.29
C LYS A 129 -10.82 -2.14 3.83
N GLU A 130 -9.88 -1.78 2.95
CA GLU A 130 -9.92 -2.25 1.57
C GLU A 130 -9.57 -3.75 1.47
N VAL A 131 -8.64 -4.25 2.31
CA VAL A 131 -8.37 -5.69 2.43
C VAL A 131 -9.61 -6.44 2.92
N GLU A 132 -10.29 -5.96 3.97
CA GLU A 132 -11.57 -6.50 4.44
C GLU A 132 -12.59 -6.58 3.31
N LYS A 133 -12.77 -5.48 2.57
CA LYS A 133 -13.71 -5.38 1.46
C LYS A 133 -13.42 -6.42 0.36
N LEU A 134 -12.17 -6.52 -0.09
CA LEU A 134 -11.80 -7.45 -1.17
C LEU A 134 -11.87 -8.90 -0.70
N CYS A 135 -11.38 -9.22 0.50
CA CYS A 135 -11.43 -10.59 1.03
C CYS A 135 -12.87 -11.05 1.29
N SER A 136 -13.73 -10.17 1.84
CA SER A 136 -15.16 -10.46 2.00
C SER A 136 -15.86 -10.63 0.65
N ALA A 137 -15.57 -9.78 -0.34
CA ALA A 137 -16.11 -9.89 -1.69
C ALA A 137 -15.70 -11.21 -2.38
N TYR A 138 -14.51 -11.71 -2.05
CA TYR A 138 -14.01 -13.00 -2.51
C TYR A 138 -14.66 -14.21 -1.79
N GLY A 139 -15.30 -14.00 -0.65
CA GLY A 139 -16.00 -15.05 0.13
C GLY A 139 -15.22 -15.59 1.32
N MET A 140 -14.26 -14.81 1.85
CA MET A 140 -13.53 -15.13 3.07
C MET A 140 -14.25 -14.60 4.31
N ASN A 141 -14.06 -15.26 5.46
CA ASN A 141 -14.48 -14.76 6.77
C ASN A 141 -13.42 -13.78 7.29
N VAL A 142 -13.83 -12.63 7.83
CA VAL A 142 -12.90 -11.60 8.27
C VAL A 142 -12.97 -11.40 9.78
N LEU A 143 -11.81 -11.47 10.45
CA LEU A 143 -11.61 -11.06 11.83
C LEU A 143 -10.83 -9.74 11.85
N ARG A 144 -11.34 -8.72 12.52
CA ARG A 144 -10.75 -7.37 12.59
C ARG A 144 -10.08 -7.15 13.94
N ASN A 145 -8.80 -6.80 13.92
CA ASN A 145 -8.07 -6.39 15.12
C ASN A 145 -7.50 -4.97 14.93
N ASP A 146 -8.00 -4.02 15.71
CA ASP A 146 -7.52 -2.64 15.73
C ASP A 146 -7.83 -2.04 17.12
N PRO A 147 -6.97 -2.28 18.13
CA PRO A 147 -7.25 -1.83 19.50
C PRO A 147 -7.47 -0.32 19.63
N PRO A 148 -6.72 0.58 18.98
CA PRO A 148 -6.99 2.02 19.01
C PRO A 148 -8.38 2.39 18.50
N ARG A 149 -8.85 1.73 17.42
CA ARG A 149 -10.20 1.96 16.90
C ARG A 149 -11.28 1.36 17.79
N ALA A 150 -11.05 0.16 18.31
CA ALA A 150 -11.97 -0.49 19.23
C ALA A 150 -12.22 0.35 20.51
N GLU A 151 -11.20 1.06 20.99
CA GLU A 151 -11.38 1.99 22.11
C GLU A 151 -12.19 3.23 21.74
N LYS A 152 -11.98 3.76 20.52
CA LYS A 152 -12.64 4.99 20.06
C LYS A 152 -14.05 4.76 19.52
N GLU A 153 -14.27 3.65 18.83
CA GLU A 153 -15.48 3.38 18.04
C GLU A 153 -16.40 2.35 18.73
N GLY A 154 -15.92 1.70 19.80
CA GLY A 154 -16.58 0.56 20.45
C GLY A 154 -15.95 -0.77 20.04
N LYS A 155 -16.10 -1.77 20.89
CA LYS A 155 -15.50 -3.11 20.68
C LYS A 155 -16.25 -3.97 19.66
N ASP A 156 -17.48 -3.61 19.31
CA ASP A 156 -18.31 -4.39 18.40
C ASP A 156 -17.64 -4.54 17.04
N GLY A 157 -17.51 -5.79 16.61
CA GLY A 157 -16.88 -6.14 15.34
C GLY A 157 -15.34 -6.11 15.34
N PHE A 158 -14.69 -5.88 16.49
CA PHE A 158 -13.25 -6.09 16.67
C PHE A 158 -12.98 -7.26 17.60
N VAL A 159 -11.91 -8.00 17.31
CA VAL A 159 -11.44 -9.12 18.12
C VAL A 159 -10.08 -8.83 18.72
N SER A 160 -9.70 -9.58 19.75
CA SER A 160 -8.35 -9.51 20.31
C SER A 160 -7.31 -10.12 19.36
N LEU A 161 -6.04 -9.82 19.60
CA LEU A 161 -4.94 -10.45 18.86
C LEU A 161 -4.84 -11.95 19.17
N GLU A 162 -5.21 -12.35 20.39
CA GLU A 162 -5.32 -13.76 20.80
C GLU A 162 -6.34 -14.49 19.91
N THR A 163 -7.53 -13.93 19.72
CA THR A 163 -8.54 -14.51 18.82
C THR A 163 -8.00 -14.70 17.40
N ILE A 164 -7.21 -13.74 16.89
CA ILE A 164 -6.54 -13.86 15.59
C ILE A 164 -5.58 -15.06 15.59
N THR A 165 -4.73 -15.19 16.62
CA THR A 165 -3.75 -16.30 16.70
C THR A 165 -4.39 -17.68 16.84
N GLU A 166 -5.60 -17.76 17.40
CA GLU A 166 -6.34 -18.99 17.59
C GLU A 166 -7.16 -19.42 16.37
N GLN A 167 -7.76 -18.46 15.65
CA GLN A 167 -8.84 -18.76 14.68
C GLN A 167 -8.47 -18.46 13.22
N ALA A 168 -7.46 -17.63 12.95
CA ALA A 168 -7.17 -17.23 11.60
C ALA A 168 -6.41 -18.32 10.81
N ASP A 169 -6.85 -18.58 9.59
CA ASP A 169 -6.16 -19.39 8.59
C ASP A 169 -5.11 -18.53 7.82
N ILE A 170 -5.32 -17.21 7.81
CA ILE A 170 -4.44 -16.21 7.20
C ILE A 170 -4.35 -15.03 8.15
N VAL A 171 -3.15 -14.49 8.37
CA VAL A 171 -2.95 -13.26 9.15
C VAL A 171 -2.23 -12.23 8.31
N THR A 172 -2.78 -11.01 8.24
CA THR A 172 -2.20 -9.91 7.48
C THR A 172 -2.08 -8.64 8.31
N PHE A 173 -0.93 -7.95 8.21
CA PHE A 173 -0.62 -6.75 8.99
C PHE A 173 -0.71 -5.50 8.14
N HIS A 174 -1.48 -4.51 8.61
CA HIS A 174 -1.69 -3.19 7.98
C HIS A 174 -1.60 -2.05 9.00
N THR A 175 -0.74 -2.20 9.97
CA THR A 175 -0.50 -1.20 11.02
C THR A 175 0.54 -0.15 10.59
N PRO A 176 0.47 1.10 11.08
CA PRO A 176 1.61 2.00 11.06
C PRO A 176 2.73 1.41 11.94
N LEU A 177 3.97 1.86 11.74
CA LEU A 177 5.06 1.55 12.65
C LEU A 177 5.07 2.57 13.79
N THR A 178 4.75 2.10 15.00
CA THR A 178 4.89 2.86 16.25
C THR A 178 5.87 2.13 17.17
N LYS A 179 6.87 2.86 17.66
CA LYS A 179 7.97 2.26 18.45
C LYS A 179 7.63 2.14 19.92
N GLU A 180 6.79 3.03 20.44
CA GLU A 180 6.50 3.20 21.85
C GLU A 180 5.01 3.42 22.09
N GLY A 181 4.59 3.33 23.35
CA GLY A 181 3.23 3.53 23.80
C GLY A 181 2.43 2.23 23.88
N ARG A 182 1.21 2.34 24.39
CA ARG A 182 0.33 1.20 24.67
C ARG A 182 0.02 0.36 23.43
N PHE A 183 -0.01 0.97 22.26
CA PHE A 183 -0.31 0.32 20.98
C PHE A 183 0.92 0.29 20.07
N ALA A 184 2.11 0.11 20.65
CA ALA A 184 3.32 -0.07 19.87
C ALA A 184 3.17 -1.27 18.91
N THR A 185 3.64 -1.07 17.67
CA THR A 185 3.52 -2.08 16.60
C THR A 185 4.88 -2.63 16.17
N ARG A 186 5.97 -2.04 16.66
CA ARG A 186 7.31 -2.60 16.45
C ARG A 186 7.36 -4.00 17.03
N HIS A 187 7.74 -4.98 16.21
CA HIS A 187 7.82 -6.40 16.56
C HIS A 187 6.51 -6.95 17.17
N LEU A 188 5.37 -6.40 16.75
CA LEU A 188 4.06 -6.90 17.17
C LEU A 188 3.89 -8.37 16.80
N ALA A 189 4.38 -8.77 15.61
CA ALA A 189 4.57 -10.16 15.21
C ALA A 189 5.96 -10.63 15.64
N GLY A 190 6.17 -10.77 16.94
CA GLY A 190 7.38 -11.29 17.57
C GLY A 190 7.22 -12.73 18.09
N VAL A 191 8.15 -13.18 18.90
CA VAL A 191 8.20 -14.55 19.46
C VAL A 191 6.87 -14.96 20.09
N ASP A 192 6.29 -14.12 20.93
CA ASP A 192 5.02 -14.44 21.63
C ASP A 192 3.83 -14.57 20.68
N PHE A 193 3.78 -13.77 19.63
CA PHE A 193 2.75 -13.88 18.59
C PHE A 193 2.87 -15.23 17.88
N PHE A 194 4.03 -15.57 17.37
CA PHE A 194 4.22 -16.81 16.61
C PHE A 194 4.05 -18.06 17.48
N ARG A 195 4.44 -18.01 18.76
CA ARG A 195 4.23 -19.11 19.70
C ARG A 195 2.75 -19.43 19.91
N LYS A 196 1.87 -18.42 19.91
CA LYS A 196 0.43 -18.55 20.13
C LYS A 196 -0.36 -19.05 18.92
N LEU A 197 0.24 -19.11 17.72
CA LEU A 197 -0.46 -19.57 16.52
C LEU A 197 -0.91 -21.03 16.63
N GLN A 198 -2.24 -21.27 16.39
CA GLN A 198 -2.85 -22.60 16.52
C GLN A 198 -3.07 -23.28 15.16
N ARG A 199 -3.33 -22.52 14.09
CA ARG A 199 -3.77 -23.06 12.80
C ARG A 199 -2.70 -23.09 11.70
N LYS A 200 -1.44 -22.80 12.02
CA LYS A 200 -0.35 -22.66 11.03
C LYS A 200 -0.75 -21.73 9.88
N PRO A 201 -1.15 -20.50 10.17
CA PRO A 201 -1.71 -19.61 9.16
C PRO A 201 -0.71 -19.27 8.06
N TRP A 202 -1.23 -18.76 6.94
CA TRP A 202 -0.46 -17.95 6.00
C TRP A 202 -0.20 -16.59 6.64
N PHE A 203 1.03 -16.11 6.55
CA PHE A 203 1.44 -14.83 7.12
C PHE A 203 1.72 -13.83 6.01
N VAL A 204 1.16 -12.62 6.13
CA VAL A 204 1.32 -11.54 5.14
C VAL A 204 1.78 -10.28 5.85
N ASN A 205 2.89 -9.67 5.40
CA ASN A 205 3.28 -8.32 5.81
C ASN A 205 3.52 -7.42 4.61
N ALA A 206 2.57 -6.51 4.36
CA ALA A 206 2.63 -5.45 3.36
C ALA A 206 2.46 -4.06 4.02
N SER A 207 2.92 -3.90 5.28
CA SER A 207 2.82 -2.66 6.04
C SER A 207 4.18 -1.99 6.28
N ARG A 208 4.95 -2.46 7.24
CA ARG A 208 6.32 -2.04 7.55
C ARG A 208 7.13 -3.26 8.00
N GLY A 209 8.40 -3.35 7.59
CA GLY A 209 9.25 -4.50 7.92
C GLY A 209 9.34 -4.76 9.41
N THR A 210 9.66 -3.74 10.19
CA THR A 210 9.82 -3.82 11.66
C THR A 210 8.52 -4.11 12.43
N VAL A 211 7.39 -4.35 11.78
CA VAL A 211 6.17 -4.88 12.43
C VAL A 211 6.34 -6.35 12.78
N HIS A 212 7.08 -7.10 11.99
CA HIS A 212 7.55 -8.42 12.41
C HIS A 212 8.99 -8.35 12.93
N ASP A 213 9.35 -9.31 13.75
CA ASP A 213 10.72 -9.60 14.15
C ASP A 213 11.27 -10.66 13.19
N THR A 214 12.35 -10.36 12.48
CA THR A 214 12.91 -11.22 11.43
C THR A 214 13.35 -12.58 11.97
N ASP A 215 14.02 -12.62 13.12
CA ASP A 215 14.53 -13.87 13.70
C ASP A 215 13.38 -14.75 14.22
N ALA A 216 12.38 -14.13 14.86
CA ALA A 216 11.18 -14.83 15.31
C ALA A 216 10.38 -15.40 14.13
N LEU A 217 10.26 -14.65 13.03
CA LEU A 217 9.56 -15.08 11.82
C LEU A 217 10.29 -16.24 11.12
N LEU A 218 11.63 -16.15 11.01
CA LEU A 218 12.48 -17.24 10.51
C LEU A 218 12.28 -18.52 11.31
N HIS A 219 12.36 -18.41 12.62
CA HIS A 219 12.17 -19.55 13.53
C HIS A 219 10.77 -20.16 13.37
N ALA A 220 9.74 -19.33 13.39
CA ALA A 220 8.35 -19.77 13.21
C ALA A 220 8.11 -20.48 11.87
N ARG A 221 8.75 -19.98 10.79
CA ARG A 221 8.65 -20.60 9.46
C ARG A 221 9.36 -21.96 9.43
N LYS A 222 10.57 -22.07 9.99
CA LYS A 222 11.34 -23.31 10.08
C LYS A 222 10.64 -24.38 10.93
N GLU A 223 10.00 -23.99 12.01
CA GLU A 223 9.24 -24.90 12.88
C GLU A 223 7.84 -25.24 12.34
N GLY A 224 7.47 -24.72 11.18
CA GLY A 224 6.15 -24.99 10.57
C GLY A 224 4.98 -24.37 11.34
N LYS A 225 5.20 -23.31 12.12
CA LYS A 225 4.16 -22.51 12.76
C LYS A 225 3.41 -21.64 11.75
N ILE A 226 4.05 -21.36 10.61
CA ILE A 226 3.51 -20.64 9.47
C ILE A 226 3.63 -21.53 8.25
N SER A 227 2.53 -21.74 7.51
CA SER A 227 2.52 -22.61 6.34
C SER A 227 2.93 -21.89 5.05
N GLU A 228 2.54 -20.61 4.87
CA GLU A 228 2.93 -19.79 3.73
C GLU A 228 3.32 -18.38 4.19
N LEU A 229 4.18 -17.71 3.43
CA LEU A 229 4.76 -16.43 3.79
C LEU A 229 4.78 -15.47 2.60
N ILE A 230 4.04 -14.34 2.72
CA ILE A 230 4.05 -13.25 1.74
C ILE A 230 4.69 -12.03 2.40
N LEU A 231 5.81 -11.56 1.87
CA LEU A 231 6.51 -10.39 2.36
C LEU A 231 6.70 -9.36 1.25
N ASP A 232 6.19 -8.15 1.49
CA ASP A 232 6.48 -6.97 0.70
C ASP A 232 7.39 -6.00 1.45
N CYS A 233 7.28 -5.96 2.78
CA CYS A 233 8.06 -5.09 3.65
C CYS A 233 9.02 -5.92 4.52
N TRP A 234 10.25 -5.44 4.64
CA TRP A 234 11.36 -6.17 5.26
C TRP A 234 12.04 -5.32 6.33
N GLU A 235 12.62 -5.94 7.34
CA GLU A 235 13.58 -5.23 8.19
C GLU A 235 14.85 -4.96 7.39
N ASN A 236 15.50 -3.83 7.69
CA ASN A 236 16.76 -3.39 7.11
C ASN A 236 16.76 -3.17 5.59
N GLU A 237 15.60 -2.86 4.97
CA GLU A 237 15.56 -2.46 3.57
C GLU A 237 16.62 -1.39 3.25
N PRO A 238 17.38 -1.50 2.15
CA PRO A 238 17.29 -2.50 1.08
C PRO A 238 18.08 -3.80 1.35
N ASP A 239 18.83 -3.90 2.44
CA ASP A 239 19.70 -5.03 2.80
C ASP A 239 18.90 -6.10 3.54
N ILE A 240 17.98 -6.74 2.81
CA ILE A 240 17.04 -7.71 3.37
C ILE A 240 17.69 -9.04 3.76
N ASN A 241 17.13 -9.72 4.75
CA ASN A 241 17.60 -11.03 5.17
C ASN A 241 17.42 -12.09 4.06
N ARG A 242 18.51 -12.69 3.59
CA ARG A 242 18.54 -13.63 2.45
C ARG A 242 17.86 -14.96 2.76
N GLU A 243 18.03 -15.45 3.97
CA GLU A 243 17.39 -16.70 4.38
C GLU A 243 15.86 -16.53 4.46
N LEU A 244 15.40 -15.38 4.96
CA LEU A 244 13.96 -15.07 4.98
C LEU A 244 13.41 -14.90 3.55
N LEU A 245 14.20 -14.34 2.62
CA LEU A 245 13.86 -14.27 1.21
C LEU A 245 13.66 -15.67 0.60
N GLU A 246 14.53 -16.62 0.90
CA GLU A 246 14.42 -18.00 0.41
C GLU A 246 13.17 -18.71 0.97
N LEU A 247 12.86 -18.49 2.25
CA LEU A 247 11.72 -19.12 2.92
C LEU A 247 10.36 -18.48 2.62
N ALA A 248 10.35 -17.26 2.09
CA ALA A 248 9.12 -16.59 1.68
C ALA A 248 8.49 -17.32 0.48
N THR A 249 7.16 -17.50 0.48
CA THR A 249 6.41 -18.06 -0.64
C THR A 249 6.29 -17.04 -1.78
N ILE A 250 6.09 -15.77 -1.42
CA ILE A 250 6.10 -14.61 -2.32
C ILE A 250 6.88 -13.50 -1.62
N ALA A 251 7.85 -12.93 -2.33
CA ALA A 251 8.74 -11.88 -1.86
C ALA A 251 8.78 -10.72 -2.86
N THR A 252 8.50 -9.50 -2.41
CA THR A 252 8.49 -8.33 -3.29
C THR A 252 9.22 -7.13 -2.65
N PRO A 253 9.77 -6.21 -3.45
CA PRO A 253 10.63 -5.13 -2.96
C PRO A 253 9.83 -3.88 -2.54
N HIS A 254 8.91 -4.03 -1.57
CA HIS A 254 8.09 -2.96 -1.00
C HIS A 254 7.29 -2.18 -2.06
N ILE A 255 6.51 -2.92 -2.87
CA ILE A 255 5.76 -2.37 -4.01
C ILE A 255 4.24 -2.57 -3.89
N ALA A 256 3.74 -3.19 -2.83
CA ALA A 256 2.31 -3.47 -2.66
C ALA A 256 1.42 -2.22 -2.84
N GLY A 257 1.90 -1.05 -2.41
CA GLY A 257 1.23 0.24 -2.58
C GLY A 257 1.48 0.93 -3.92
N PHE A 258 2.09 0.27 -4.90
CA PHE A 258 2.55 0.90 -6.15
C PHE A 258 1.61 0.58 -7.32
N SER A 259 0.42 1.16 -7.32
CA SER A 259 -0.44 1.23 -8.53
C SER A 259 -0.38 2.61 -9.17
N ALA A 260 -0.65 2.70 -10.46
CA ALA A 260 -0.78 3.97 -11.17
C ALA A 260 -1.97 4.79 -10.62
N ASP A 261 -3.03 4.10 -10.23
CA ASP A 261 -4.22 4.71 -9.60
C ASP A 261 -3.91 5.29 -8.22
N GLY A 262 -3.20 4.55 -7.36
CA GLY A 262 -2.75 5.02 -6.05
C GLY A 262 -1.85 6.24 -6.16
N LYS A 263 -0.94 6.27 -7.15
CA LYS A 263 -0.09 7.43 -7.41
C LYS A 263 -0.90 8.64 -7.89
N ALA A 264 -1.85 8.46 -8.81
CA ALA A 264 -2.76 9.51 -9.23
C ALA A 264 -3.61 10.04 -8.06
N ASN A 265 -4.06 9.15 -7.17
CA ASN A 265 -4.78 9.54 -5.95
C ASN A 265 -3.92 10.42 -5.05
N GLY A 266 -2.63 10.08 -4.85
CA GLY A 266 -1.69 10.93 -4.10
C GLY A 266 -1.60 12.33 -4.67
N THR A 267 -1.44 12.45 -6.00
CA THR A 267 -1.41 13.75 -6.71
C THR A 267 -2.73 14.51 -6.53
N ARG A 268 -3.89 13.86 -6.75
CA ARG A 268 -5.21 14.50 -6.54
C ARG A 268 -5.38 15.01 -5.11
N MET A 269 -4.93 14.24 -4.11
CA MET A 269 -5.00 14.65 -2.71
C MET A 269 -4.11 15.86 -2.42
N CYS A 270 -2.89 15.91 -2.99
CA CYS A 270 -2.05 17.10 -2.90
C CYS A 270 -2.74 18.34 -3.47
N LEU A 271 -3.31 18.23 -4.65
CA LEU A 271 -4.04 19.32 -5.30
C LEU A 271 -5.25 19.78 -4.47
N LYS A 272 -6.03 18.84 -3.92
CA LYS A 272 -7.15 19.15 -3.01
C LYS A 272 -6.70 19.81 -1.71
N ASN A 273 -5.53 19.44 -1.17
CA ASN A 273 -4.94 20.13 -0.01
C ASN A 273 -4.61 21.60 -0.35
N ILE A 274 -4.10 21.85 -1.57
CA ILE A 274 -3.83 23.22 -2.06
C ILE A 274 -5.13 24.01 -2.20
N GLU A 275 -6.16 23.45 -2.85
CA GLU A 275 -7.48 24.08 -2.97
C GLU A 275 -8.03 24.51 -1.61
N LYS A 276 -7.99 23.57 -0.65
CA LYS A 276 -8.52 23.82 0.68
C LYS A 276 -7.73 24.86 1.46
N PHE A 277 -6.41 24.86 1.36
CA PHE A 277 -5.55 25.74 2.13
C PHE A 277 -5.58 27.19 1.60
N PHE A 278 -5.48 27.36 0.27
CA PHE A 278 -5.43 28.67 -0.38
C PHE A 278 -6.80 29.19 -0.84
N GLN A 279 -7.88 28.41 -0.65
CA GLN A 279 -9.23 28.77 -1.09
C GLN A 279 -9.28 29.04 -2.61
N VAL A 280 -8.56 28.26 -3.38
CA VAL A 280 -8.53 28.32 -4.86
C VAL A 280 -9.18 27.08 -5.45
N LYS A 281 -9.61 27.15 -6.71
CA LYS A 281 -10.15 26.00 -7.46
C LYS A 281 -9.16 25.58 -8.54
N ILE A 282 -8.86 24.29 -8.61
CA ILE A 282 -8.02 23.70 -9.64
C ILE A 282 -8.90 22.87 -10.59
N GLU A 283 -9.37 23.50 -11.68
CA GLU A 283 -10.35 22.91 -12.59
C GLU A 283 -9.89 21.56 -13.18
N LYS A 284 -8.59 21.39 -13.37
CA LYS A 284 -8.00 20.22 -14.03
C LYS A 284 -7.71 19.03 -13.13
N ILE A 285 -8.12 19.00 -11.87
CA ILE A 285 -7.89 17.84 -10.98
C ILE A 285 -8.47 16.56 -11.57
N SER A 286 -9.59 16.63 -12.29
CA SER A 286 -10.21 15.49 -12.97
C SER A 286 -9.36 14.92 -14.11
N GLU A 287 -8.40 15.68 -14.66
CA GLU A 287 -7.47 15.23 -15.69
C GLU A 287 -6.29 14.41 -15.13
N VAL A 288 -6.13 14.32 -13.80
CA VAL A 288 -5.14 13.45 -13.15
C VAL A 288 -5.61 11.99 -13.29
N ILE A 289 -5.45 11.42 -14.47
CA ILE A 289 -5.89 10.06 -14.82
C ILE A 289 -4.68 9.27 -15.30
N PRO A 290 -4.42 8.08 -14.73
CA PRO A 290 -3.39 7.19 -15.24
C PRO A 290 -3.73 6.67 -16.65
N PRO A 291 -2.74 6.32 -17.48
CA PRO A 291 -3.00 5.69 -18.77
C PRO A 291 -3.78 4.38 -18.61
N ALA A 292 -4.55 4.01 -19.62
CA ALA A 292 -5.22 2.71 -19.63
C ALA A 292 -4.19 1.55 -19.50
N PRO A 293 -4.57 0.41 -18.91
CA PRO A 293 -3.71 -0.78 -18.93
C PRO A 293 -3.51 -1.26 -20.38
N GLU A 294 -2.41 -1.97 -20.63
CA GLU A 294 -2.13 -2.52 -21.97
C GLU A 294 -3.26 -3.41 -22.49
N THR A 295 -3.89 -4.16 -21.60
CA THR A 295 -5.03 -5.05 -21.91
C THR A 295 -6.21 -4.67 -21.02
N PRO A 296 -7.00 -3.64 -21.39
CA PRO A 296 -8.09 -3.13 -20.53
C PRO A 296 -9.30 -4.08 -20.48
N VAL A 297 -9.43 -4.99 -21.43
CA VAL A 297 -10.54 -5.96 -21.49
C VAL A 297 -10.00 -7.35 -21.13
N ILE A 298 -10.61 -7.97 -20.13
CA ILE A 298 -10.33 -9.35 -19.73
C ILE A 298 -11.47 -10.24 -20.17
N ASP A 299 -11.20 -11.08 -21.16
CA ASP A 299 -12.16 -12.06 -21.69
C ASP A 299 -12.07 -13.36 -20.90
N LEU A 300 -13.12 -13.68 -20.14
CA LEU A 300 -13.15 -14.88 -19.32
C LEU A 300 -13.22 -16.18 -20.14
N ASN A 301 -13.65 -16.14 -21.39
CA ASN A 301 -13.64 -17.32 -22.26
C ASN A 301 -12.23 -17.83 -22.62
N ARG A 302 -11.20 -17.05 -22.31
CA ARG A 302 -9.79 -17.49 -22.43
C ARG A 302 -9.36 -18.45 -21.32
N PHE A 303 -10.19 -18.64 -20.29
CA PHE A 303 -9.85 -19.43 -19.13
C PHE A 303 -10.84 -20.58 -18.93
N ASP A 304 -10.34 -21.81 -18.96
CA ASP A 304 -11.15 -23.02 -18.79
C ASP A 304 -11.61 -23.23 -17.35
N ARG A 305 -10.84 -22.72 -16.39
CA ARG A 305 -11.09 -22.85 -14.94
C ARG A 305 -10.53 -21.66 -14.14
N ASN A 306 -11.00 -21.51 -12.91
CA ASN A 306 -10.53 -20.44 -11.99
C ASN A 306 -10.61 -19.05 -12.63
N ARG A 307 -11.72 -18.77 -13.31
CA ARG A 307 -11.87 -17.60 -14.20
C ARG A 307 -11.76 -16.28 -13.44
N ILE A 308 -12.28 -16.21 -12.20
CA ILE A 308 -12.19 -15.04 -11.33
C ILE A 308 -10.73 -14.85 -10.88
N GLU A 309 -10.07 -15.92 -10.45
CA GLU A 309 -8.67 -15.91 -10.06
C GLU A 309 -7.75 -15.47 -11.21
N GLN A 310 -8.04 -15.96 -12.39
CA GLN A 310 -7.30 -15.57 -13.60
C GLN A 310 -7.52 -14.08 -13.94
N ALA A 311 -8.73 -13.55 -13.77
CA ALA A 311 -8.99 -12.12 -13.94
C ALA A 311 -8.20 -11.28 -12.91
N ILE A 312 -8.18 -11.70 -11.63
CA ILE A 312 -7.38 -11.07 -10.56
C ILE A 312 -5.90 -11.05 -10.97
N LEU A 313 -5.34 -12.20 -11.38
CA LEU A 313 -3.92 -12.32 -11.73
C LEU A 313 -3.56 -11.67 -13.06
N THR A 314 -4.51 -11.48 -13.97
CA THR A 314 -4.31 -10.68 -15.19
C THR A 314 -4.14 -9.19 -14.85
N SER A 315 -4.83 -8.68 -13.85
CA SER A 315 -4.69 -7.29 -13.42
C SER A 315 -3.39 -7.04 -12.64
N PHE A 316 -2.98 -8.01 -11.83
CA PHE A 316 -1.73 -8.00 -11.08
C PHE A 316 -1.28 -9.41 -10.70
N ASN A 317 -0.04 -9.77 -11.06
CA ASN A 317 0.58 -11.03 -10.70
C ASN A 317 1.94 -10.76 -10.02
N PRO A 318 2.13 -11.13 -8.74
CA PRO A 318 3.37 -10.84 -8.00
C PRO A 318 4.57 -11.69 -8.44
N LEU A 319 4.36 -12.76 -9.21
CA LEU A 319 5.39 -13.76 -9.48
C LEU A 319 6.56 -13.26 -10.34
N ALA A 320 6.31 -12.31 -11.24
CA ALA A 320 7.37 -11.77 -12.08
C ALA A 320 8.39 -10.97 -11.25
N ILE A 321 7.89 -10.12 -10.35
CA ILE A 321 8.75 -9.31 -9.47
C ILE A 321 9.36 -10.14 -8.35
N ASP A 322 8.66 -11.15 -7.82
CA ASP A 322 9.19 -12.12 -6.88
C ASP A 322 10.43 -12.84 -7.46
N ARG A 323 10.31 -13.35 -8.69
CA ARG A 323 11.43 -14.00 -9.39
C ARG A 323 12.61 -13.05 -9.58
N ALA A 324 12.35 -11.86 -10.09
CA ALA A 324 13.39 -10.87 -10.34
C ALA A 324 14.16 -10.49 -9.06
N LEU A 325 13.43 -10.33 -7.93
CA LEU A 325 14.04 -10.04 -6.63
C LEU A 325 14.92 -11.20 -6.14
N ARG A 326 14.47 -12.45 -6.31
CA ARG A 326 15.27 -13.64 -5.89
C ARG A 326 16.53 -13.81 -6.73
N GLU A 327 16.45 -13.56 -8.02
CA GLU A 327 17.60 -13.64 -8.93
C GLU A 327 18.62 -12.54 -8.66
N ASN A 328 18.20 -11.35 -8.23
CA ASN A 328 19.04 -10.19 -8.04
C ASN A 328 18.67 -9.40 -6.77
N PRO A 329 18.81 -10.00 -5.57
CA PRO A 329 18.34 -9.37 -4.35
C PRO A 329 19.10 -8.09 -3.96
N ASP A 330 20.35 -7.90 -4.42
CA ASP A 330 21.11 -6.65 -4.24
C ASP A 330 20.56 -5.47 -5.03
N ARG A 331 19.62 -5.73 -5.96
CA ARG A 331 18.92 -4.70 -6.73
C ARG A 331 17.55 -4.32 -6.13
N PHE A 332 17.31 -4.58 -4.85
CA PHE A 332 16.04 -4.29 -4.17
C PHE A 332 15.54 -2.87 -4.45
N GLU A 333 16.36 -1.85 -4.19
CA GLU A 333 15.98 -0.45 -4.41
C GLU A 333 15.79 -0.11 -5.90
N TRP A 334 16.56 -0.74 -6.78
CA TRP A 334 16.39 -0.56 -8.21
C TRP A 334 15.04 -1.10 -8.69
N PHE A 335 14.63 -2.31 -8.25
CA PHE A 335 13.33 -2.88 -8.58
C PHE A 335 12.19 -2.02 -8.06
N ARG A 336 12.32 -1.50 -6.85
CA ARG A 336 11.35 -0.61 -6.24
C ARG A 336 11.20 0.71 -7.01
N THR A 337 12.33 1.32 -7.41
CA THR A 337 12.35 2.61 -8.11
C THR A 337 11.86 2.49 -9.55
N ASN A 338 12.19 1.39 -10.24
CA ASN A 338 11.87 1.17 -11.66
C ASN A 338 10.67 0.25 -11.85
N TYR A 339 9.86 0.05 -10.81
CA TYR A 339 8.70 -0.82 -10.87
C TYR A 339 7.64 -0.27 -11.84
N HIS A 340 7.17 -1.13 -12.76
CA HIS A 340 6.01 -0.82 -13.58
C HIS A 340 4.73 -0.85 -12.72
N HIS A 341 4.00 0.27 -12.65
CA HIS A 341 2.84 0.40 -11.79
C HIS A 341 1.59 -0.20 -12.44
N PRO A 342 1.06 -1.33 -11.93
CA PRO A 342 -0.17 -1.90 -12.45
C PRO A 342 -1.35 -0.95 -12.20
N ARG A 343 -2.46 -1.20 -12.91
CA ARG A 343 -3.73 -0.53 -12.67
C ARG A 343 -4.55 -1.32 -11.64
N GLU A 344 -5.43 -0.61 -10.94
CA GLU A 344 -6.39 -1.24 -10.03
C GLU A 344 -7.56 -1.85 -10.80
N TYR A 345 -8.34 -2.76 -10.17
CA TYR A 345 -9.41 -3.53 -10.81
C TYR A 345 -10.40 -2.66 -11.60
N GLY A 346 -10.70 -1.45 -11.13
CA GLY A 346 -11.61 -0.52 -11.80
C GLY A 346 -11.16 -0.03 -13.18
N ALA A 347 -9.88 -0.25 -13.54
CA ALA A 347 -9.37 0.06 -14.87
C ALA A 347 -9.61 -1.04 -15.90
N TYR A 348 -10.12 -2.20 -15.48
CA TYR A 348 -10.36 -3.35 -16.34
C TYR A 348 -11.86 -3.61 -16.53
N THR A 349 -12.23 -4.02 -17.73
CA THR A 349 -13.58 -4.45 -18.09
C THR A 349 -13.58 -5.94 -18.36
N ILE A 350 -14.43 -6.68 -17.64
CA ILE A 350 -14.62 -8.11 -17.84
C ILE A 350 -15.71 -8.34 -18.87
N VAL A 351 -15.46 -9.27 -19.80
CA VAL A 351 -16.46 -9.76 -20.76
C VAL A 351 -16.68 -11.27 -20.58
N HIS A 352 -17.85 -11.73 -21.00
CA HIS A 352 -18.28 -13.16 -20.94
C HIS A 352 -18.31 -13.76 -19.51
N ALA A 353 -18.60 -12.93 -18.50
CA ALA A 353 -18.84 -13.42 -17.15
C ALA A 353 -20.24 -14.04 -17.04
N THR A 354 -20.36 -15.16 -16.31
CA THR A 354 -21.67 -15.70 -15.91
C THR A 354 -22.38 -14.75 -14.94
N PRO A 355 -23.70 -14.88 -14.71
CA PRO A 355 -24.41 -14.05 -13.71
C PRO A 355 -23.80 -14.14 -12.31
N GLU A 356 -23.34 -15.32 -11.87
CA GLU A 356 -22.71 -15.54 -10.59
C GLU A 356 -21.34 -14.81 -10.49
N GLU A 357 -20.46 -15.02 -11.49
CA GLU A 357 -19.17 -14.35 -11.58
C GLU A 357 -19.30 -12.83 -11.66
N THR A 358 -20.31 -12.33 -12.39
CA THR A 358 -20.61 -10.90 -12.50
C THR A 358 -20.81 -10.25 -11.14
N GLY A 359 -21.60 -10.90 -10.27
CA GLY A 359 -21.85 -10.40 -8.91
C GLY A 359 -20.57 -10.29 -8.08
N GLN A 360 -19.70 -11.30 -8.14
CA GLN A 360 -18.43 -11.32 -7.40
C GLN A 360 -17.41 -10.32 -7.97
N LEU A 361 -17.23 -10.29 -9.29
CA LEU A 361 -16.29 -9.38 -9.96
C LEU A 361 -16.65 -7.91 -9.77
N ARG A 362 -17.94 -7.55 -9.76
CA ARG A 362 -18.39 -6.19 -9.41
C ARG A 362 -18.04 -5.82 -7.97
N ARG A 363 -18.24 -6.73 -7.01
CA ARG A 363 -17.85 -6.49 -5.61
C ARG A 363 -16.34 -6.34 -5.44
N LEU A 364 -15.53 -7.03 -6.24
CA LEU A 364 -14.08 -6.85 -6.32
C LEU A 364 -13.68 -5.52 -6.94
N GLY A 365 -14.55 -4.88 -7.72
CA GLY A 365 -14.31 -3.56 -8.32
C GLY A 365 -14.04 -3.55 -9.81
N PHE A 366 -14.17 -4.68 -10.52
CA PHE A 366 -14.05 -4.73 -11.98
C PHE A 366 -15.26 -4.09 -12.67
N GLY A 367 -15.02 -3.43 -13.81
CA GLY A 367 -16.06 -3.10 -14.77
C GLY A 367 -16.58 -4.37 -15.46
N ILE A 368 -17.88 -4.41 -15.77
CA ILE A 368 -18.49 -5.58 -16.44
C ILE A 368 -19.20 -5.07 -17.69
N GLN A 369 -18.86 -5.65 -18.83
CA GLN A 369 -19.60 -5.51 -20.07
C GLN A 369 -20.45 -6.76 -20.26
N GLN A 370 -21.75 -6.56 -20.47
CA GLN A 370 -22.72 -7.62 -20.77
C GLN A 370 -22.60 -8.09 -22.20
#